data_60721043280d81c1f88286b7524ccd1d
#
_entry.id   60721043280d81c1f88286b7524ccd1d
#
_cell.length_a   1.000
_cell.length_b   1.000
_cell.length_c   1.000
_cell.angle_alpha   90.00
_cell.angle_beta   90.00
_cell.angle_gamma   90.00
#
_symmetry.space_group_name_H-M   'P 1'
#
loop_
_entity.id
_entity.type
_entity.pdbx_description
1 polymer ?
#
loop_
_entity_poly.entity_id
_entity_poly.type
_entity_poly.pdbx_seq_one_letter_code
_entity_poly.pdbx_strand_id
1 'polypeptide(L)'
;MAASQDIIKQLASLKITISEYNYQYYVLDNPSVPDSEYDRQMKALQAIELKYPELLTGDSPSQKVGDMPLPEFEQVTHELPMLSLDNAFDKESFLAFEKRMQDRLKNDAEISYSCEPKLDGLAVSLLYEHGILVRGATRGDGRVGENITANVRTIRNIPLTLRGVNYPQRLEVR
;
A
#
# COMPACT_ATOMS: atom_id res chain seq x y z
N MET A 1 4.41 8.09 -32.73
CA MET A 1 3.88 9.46 -32.84
C MET A 1 3.64 9.96 -31.44
N ALA A 2 4.07 11.17 -31.11
CA ALA A 2 3.82 11.73 -29.79
C ALA A 2 2.31 11.95 -29.57
N ALA A 3 1.83 11.69 -28.36
CA ALA A 3 0.44 11.90 -28.00
C ALA A 3 0.08 13.41 -28.02
N SER A 4 -1.12 13.73 -28.51
CA SER A 4 -1.62 15.10 -28.49
C SER A 4 -1.95 15.54 -27.05
N GLN A 5 -1.99 16.85 -26.80
CA GLN A 5 -2.38 17.42 -25.51
C GLN A 5 -3.78 16.94 -25.05
N ASP A 6 -4.70 16.73 -26.00
CA ASP A 6 -6.04 16.24 -25.69
C ASP A 6 -6.03 14.78 -25.22
N ILE A 7 -5.18 13.93 -25.81
CA ILE A 7 -4.99 12.55 -25.37
C ILE A 7 -4.40 12.50 -23.95
N ILE A 8 -3.43 13.34 -23.65
CA ILE A 8 -2.83 13.44 -22.32
C ILE A 8 -3.86 13.85 -21.27
N LYS A 9 -4.70 14.84 -21.58
CA LYS A 9 -5.79 15.27 -20.69
C LYS A 9 -6.85 14.17 -20.51
N GLN A 10 -7.22 13.47 -21.57
CA GLN A 10 -8.15 12.37 -21.51
C GLN A 10 -7.62 11.22 -20.64
N LEU A 11 -6.35 10.87 -20.82
CA LEU A 11 -5.69 9.84 -19.99
C LEU A 11 -5.72 10.23 -18.50
N ALA A 12 -5.35 11.46 -18.16
CA ALA A 12 -5.35 11.96 -16.79
C ALA A 12 -6.77 11.91 -16.17
N SER A 13 -7.79 12.32 -16.92
CA SER A 13 -9.19 12.25 -16.49
C SER A 13 -9.63 10.80 -16.23
N LEU A 14 -9.29 9.86 -17.11
CA LEU A 14 -9.61 8.44 -16.96
C LEU A 14 -8.95 7.85 -15.70
N LYS A 15 -7.67 8.16 -15.46
CA LYS A 15 -6.96 7.70 -14.24
C LYS A 15 -7.64 8.18 -12.97
N ILE A 16 -8.03 9.45 -12.90
CA ILE A 16 -8.73 10.04 -11.76
C ILE A 16 -10.07 9.35 -11.55
N THR A 17 -10.87 9.23 -12.62
CA THR A 17 -12.22 8.63 -12.56
C THR A 17 -12.17 7.17 -12.10
N ILE A 18 -11.29 6.36 -12.66
CA ILE A 18 -11.16 4.94 -12.30
C ILE A 18 -10.64 4.79 -10.85
N SER A 19 -9.70 5.65 -10.42
CA SER A 19 -9.21 5.65 -9.05
C SER A 19 -10.32 6.01 -8.05
N GLU A 20 -11.23 6.92 -8.42
CA GLU A 20 -12.40 7.27 -7.60
C GLU A 20 -13.39 6.10 -7.51
N TYR A 21 -13.71 5.43 -8.63
CA TYR A 21 -14.57 4.25 -8.63
C TYR A 21 -13.99 3.10 -7.79
N ASN A 22 -12.67 2.88 -7.89
CA ASN A 22 -11.99 1.90 -7.05
C ASN A 22 -12.15 2.22 -5.56
N TYR A 23 -11.99 3.48 -5.17
CA TYR A 23 -12.15 3.91 -3.79
C TYR A 23 -13.58 3.71 -3.29
N GLN A 24 -14.57 4.10 -4.08
CA GLN A 24 -15.98 3.93 -3.74
C GLN A 24 -16.37 2.47 -3.58
N TYR A 25 -15.87 1.62 -4.48
CA TYR A 25 -16.18 0.19 -4.46
C TYR A 25 -15.45 -0.54 -3.32
N TYR A 26 -14.11 -0.38 -3.22
CA TYR A 26 -13.28 -1.21 -2.32
C TYR A 26 -13.10 -0.65 -0.91
N VAL A 27 -13.28 0.64 -0.71
CA VAL A 27 -13.04 1.31 0.60
C VAL A 27 -14.36 1.75 1.23
N LEU A 28 -15.26 2.33 0.44
CA LEU A 28 -16.53 2.84 0.96
C LEU A 28 -17.67 1.82 0.89
N ASP A 29 -17.50 0.69 0.18
CA ASP A 29 -18.54 -0.31 -0.11
C ASP A 29 -19.81 0.35 -0.65
N ASN A 30 -19.65 1.40 -1.45
CA ASN A 30 -20.73 2.21 -2.00
C ASN A 30 -20.41 2.65 -3.44
N PRO A 31 -20.49 1.73 -4.42
CA PRO A 31 -20.20 2.04 -5.81
C PRO A 31 -21.21 3.04 -6.39
N SER A 32 -20.71 4.08 -7.04
CA SER A 32 -21.54 5.11 -7.70
C SER A 32 -21.93 4.75 -9.13
N VAL A 33 -21.32 3.73 -9.72
CA VAL A 33 -21.55 3.29 -11.09
C VAL A 33 -21.65 1.77 -11.18
N PRO A 34 -22.37 1.24 -12.18
CA PRO A 34 -22.41 -0.21 -12.43
C PRO A 34 -21.07 -0.70 -13.02
N ASP A 35 -20.77 -1.99 -12.85
CA ASP A 35 -19.53 -2.64 -13.32
C ASP A 35 -19.28 -2.40 -14.82
N SER A 36 -20.33 -2.36 -15.64
CA SER A 36 -20.21 -2.10 -17.07
C SER A 36 -19.63 -0.72 -17.41
N GLU A 37 -19.91 0.30 -16.61
CA GLU A 37 -19.33 1.63 -16.77
C GLU A 37 -17.88 1.64 -16.33
N TYR A 38 -17.55 0.99 -15.21
CA TYR A 38 -16.16 0.80 -14.78
C TYR A 38 -15.34 0.11 -15.86
N ASP A 39 -15.82 -1.01 -16.40
CA ASP A 39 -15.15 -1.75 -17.47
C ASP A 39 -14.94 -0.92 -18.73
N ARG A 40 -15.93 -0.10 -19.09
CA ARG A 40 -15.82 0.81 -20.24
C ARG A 40 -14.71 1.82 -20.06
N GLN A 41 -14.59 2.43 -18.87
CA GLN A 41 -13.54 3.40 -18.55
C GLN A 41 -12.16 2.73 -18.52
N MET A 42 -12.07 1.55 -17.94
CA MET A 42 -10.82 0.78 -17.89
C MET A 42 -10.34 0.39 -19.29
N LYS A 43 -11.23 -0.10 -20.17
CA LYS A 43 -10.88 -0.40 -21.57
C LYS A 43 -10.42 0.84 -22.34
N ALA A 44 -11.04 1.99 -22.09
CA ALA A 44 -10.63 3.25 -22.73
C ALA A 44 -9.22 3.67 -22.25
N LEU A 45 -8.92 3.54 -20.97
CA LEU A 45 -7.58 3.79 -20.41
C LEU A 45 -6.54 2.89 -21.06
N GLN A 46 -6.78 1.56 -21.05
CA GLN A 46 -5.87 0.57 -21.62
C GLN A 46 -5.64 0.79 -23.11
N ALA A 47 -6.66 1.17 -23.87
CA ALA A 47 -6.53 1.46 -25.30
C ALA A 47 -5.61 2.66 -25.58
N ILE A 48 -5.65 3.70 -24.75
CA ILE A 48 -4.73 4.84 -24.85
C ILE A 48 -3.32 4.42 -24.49
N GLU A 49 -3.12 3.70 -23.40
CA GLU A 49 -1.81 3.25 -22.94
C GLU A 49 -1.15 2.27 -23.91
N LEU A 50 -1.93 1.38 -24.53
CA LEU A 50 -1.45 0.49 -25.58
C LEU A 50 -0.99 1.26 -26.83
N LYS A 51 -1.71 2.33 -27.19
CA LYS A 51 -1.38 3.15 -28.36
C LYS A 51 -0.21 4.09 -28.10
N TYR A 52 -0.02 4.52 -26.85
CA TYR A 52 0.98 5.48 -26.41
C TYR A 52 1.72 4.93 -25.17
N PRO A 53 2.58 3.91 -25.34
CA PRO A 53 3.27 3.26 -24.22
C PRO A 53 4.11 4.23 -23.37
N GLU A 54 4.56 5.34 -23.96
CA GLU A 54 5.29 6.40 -23.26
C GLU A 54 4.45 7.15 -22.20
N LEU A 55 3.12 7.01 -22.23
CA LEU A 55 2.20 7.58 -21.25
C LEU A 55 1.84 6.61 -20.13
N LEU A 56 2.25 5.35 -20.24
CA LEU A 56 2.04 4.35 -19.18
C LEU A 56 2.95 4.68 -18.00
N THR A 57 2.35 4.90 -16.84
CA THR A 57 3.07 5.16 -15.59
C THR A 57 2.77 4.08 -14.57
N GLY A 58 3.72 3.85 -13.65
CA GLY A 58 3.59 2.80 -12.63
C GLY A 58 2.43 2.97 -11.64
N ASP A 59 1.82 4.14 -11.58
CA ASP A 59 0.65 4.47 -10.77
C ASP A 59 -0.68 4.31 -11.53
N SER A 60 -0.63 3.92 -12.81
CA SER A 60 -1.86 3.73 -13.59
C SER A 60 -2.75 2.65 -12.98
N PRO A 61 -4.08 2.90 -12.87
CA PRO A 61 -5.02 1.86 -12.44
C PRO A 61 -4.97 0.58 -13.28
N SER A 62 -4.55 0.66 -14.53
CA SER A 62 -4.37 -0.50 -15.42
C SER A 62 -3.26 -1.45 -14.95
N GLN A 63 -2.31 -0.96 -14.15
CA GLN A 63 -1.20 -1.76 -13.61
C GLN A 63 -1.59 -2.58 -12.37
N LYS A 64 -2.83 -2.49 -11.91
CA LYS A 64 -3.35 -3.30 -10.78
C LYS A 64 -3.62 -4.77 -11.13
N VAL A 65 -3.63 -5.13 -12.40
CA VAL A 65 -3.97 -6.49 -12.82
C VAL A 65 -2.87 -7.04 -13.74
N GLY A 66 -2.14 -8.06 -13.28
CA GLY A 66 -1.49 -9.00 -14.15
C GLY A 66 -0.10 -8.65 -14.66
N ASP A 67 0.83 -8.26 -13.77
CA ASP A 67 2.25 -8.42 -14.09
C ASP A 67 2.62 -9.90 -14.07
N MET A 68 3.47 -10.31 -15.04
CA MET A 68 4.01 -11.68 -15.09
C MET A 68 4.71 -12.00 -13.77
N PRO A 69 4.55 -13.25 -13.23
CA PRO A 69 5.27 -13.65 -12.03
C PRO A 69 6.77 -13.47 -12.27
N LEU A 70 7.42 -12.75 -11.37
CA LEU A 70 8.88 -12.63 -11.39
C LEU A 70 9.50 -13.99 -11.12
N PRO A 71 10.56 -14.40 -11.82
CA PRO A 71 11.18 -15.71 -11.65
C PRO A 71 11.84 -15.89 -10.27
N GLU A 72 12.28 -14.80 -9.64
CA GLU A 72 12.84 -14.77 -8.28
C GLU A 72 12.55 -13.41 -7.65
N PHE A 73 12.24 -13.42 -6.35
CA PHE A 73 12.04 -12.18 -5.62
C PHE A 73 13.39 -11.52 -5.31
N GLU A 74 13.55 -10.28 -5.77
CA GLU A 74 14.69 -9.47 -5.41
C GLU A 74 14.68 -9.17 -3.91
N GLN A 75 15.85 -9.19 -3.28
CA GLN A 75 15.98 -8.83 -1.86
C GLN A 75 15.93 -7.31 -1.66
N VAL A 76 15.23 -6.90 -0.61
CA VAL A 76 15.08 -5.51 -0.19
C VAL A 76 15.59 -5.35 1.23
N THR A 77 16.60 -4.48 1.42
CA THR A 77 17.02 -4.09 2.75
C THR A 77 16.10 -2.99 3.28
N HIS A 78 15.52 -3.22 4.48
CA HIS A 78 14.71 -2.22 5.16
C HIS A 78 15.58 -1.10 5.73
N GLU A 79 15.22 0.14 5.50
CA GLU A 79 15.94 1.30 6.07
C GLU A 79 15.75 1.36 7.60
N LEU A 80 14.56 1.08 8.05
CA LEU A 80 14.24 0.88 9.46
C LEU A 80 13.87 -0.60 9.67
N PRO A 81 14.50 -1.29 10.64
CA PRO A 81 14.18 -2.68 10.89
C PRO A 81 12.69 -2.90 11.20
N MET A 82 12.11 -3.96 10.66
CA MET A 82 10.75 -4.39 10.99
C MET A 82 10.81 -5.28 12.23
N LEU A 83 10.65 -4.65 13.39
CA LEU A 83 10.77 -5.32 14.68
C LEU A 83 9.60 -6.28 14.91
N SER A 84 9.88 -7.36 15.66
CA SER A 84 8.85 -8.24 16.21
C SER A 84 8.38 -7.70 17.56
N LEU A 85 7.11 -7.93 17.86
CA LEU A 85 6.59 -7.71 19.20
C LEU A 85 6.93 -8.91 20.08
N ASP A 86 7.22 -8.62 21.34
CA ASP A 86 7.40 -9.65 22.36
C ASP A 86 6.05 -10.26 22.77
N ASN A 87 6.04 -11.48 23.30
CA ASN A 87 4.83 -12.18 23.69
C ASN A 87 4.71 -12.23 25.22
N ALA A 88 3.47 -12.12 25.72
CA ALA A 88 3.12 -12.40 27.10
C ALA A 88 1.89 -13.33 27.09
N PHE A 89 2.07 -14.61 27.50
CA PHE A 89 1.01 -15.62 27.46
C PHE A 89 0.28 -15.82 28.79
N ASP A 90 0.81 -15.25 29.87
CA ASP A 90 0.28 -15.38 31.21
C ASP A 90 0.35 -14.06 31.97
N LYS A 91 -0.32 -14.05 33.13
CA LYS A 91 -0.36 -12.87 34.01
C LYS A 91 1.02 -12.45 34.50
N GLU A 92 1.89 -13.42 34.77
CA GLU A 92 3.22 -13.16 35.34
C GLU A 92 4.12 -12.45 34.31
N SER A 93 4.12 -12.91 33.07
CA SER A 93 4.85 -12.28 31.98
C SER A 93 4.33 -10.86 31.67
N PHE A 94 3.01 -10.66 31.75
CA PHE A 94 2.40 -9.32 31.61
C PHE A 94 2.83 -8.37 32.73
N LEU A 95 2.77 -8.81 33.99
CA LEU A 95 3.22 -8.01 35.14
C LEU A 95 4.72 -7.69 35.07
N ALA A 96 5.54 -8.64 34.60
CA ALA A 96 6.96 -8.39 34.36
C ALA A 96 7.19 -7.35 33.26
N PHE A 97 6.37 -7.35 32.21
CA PHE A 97 6.38 -6.31 31.18
C PHE A 97 6.01 -4.96 31.75
N GLU A 98 4.93 -4.87 32.51
CA GLU A 98 4.47 -3.62 33.15
C GLU A 98 5.55 -3.04 34.07
N LYS A 99 6.18 -3.88 34.88
CA LYS A 99 7.28 -3.46 35.75
C LYS A 99 8.46 -2.89 34.95
N ARG A 100 8.88 -3.56 33.86
CA ARG A 100 9.93 -3.04 32.98
C ARG A 100 9.58 -1.67 32.40
N MET A 101 8.30 -1.43 32.09
CA MET A 101 7.83 -0.13 31.59
C MET A 101 7.91 0.94 32.68
N GLN A 102 7.45 0.64 33.91
CA GLN A 102 7.53 1.55 35.06
C GLN A 102 8.98 1.92 35.39
N ASP A 103 9.89 0.91 35.43
CA ASP A 103 11.31 1.12 35.69
C ASP A 103 11.96 2.04 34.63
N ARG A 104 11.57 1.91 33.35
CA ARG A 104 12.05 2.77 32.26
C ARG A 104 11.49 4.18 32.34
N LEU A 105 10.22 4.31 32.66
CA LEU A 105 9.56 5.61 32.82
C LEU A 105 9.97 6.31 34.11
N LYS A 106 10.62 5.59 35.05
CA LYS A 106 10.95 6.08 36.41
C LYS A 106 9.73 6.66 37.13
N ASN A 107 8.59 6.03 36.93
CA ASN A 107 7.32 6.47 37.42
C ASN A 107 6.45 5.26 37.81
N ASP A 108 5.89 5.30 39.02
CA ASP A 108 4.99 4.27 39.55
C ASP A 108 3.51 4.56 39.23
N ALA A 109 3.24 5.49 38.31
CA ALA A 109 1.87 5.79 37.91
C ALA A 109 1.23 4.61 37.20
N GLU A 110 -0.08 4.51 37.31
CA GLU A 110 -0.87 3.52 36.58
C GLU A 110 -0.69 3.69 35.07
N ILE A 111 -0.40 2.58 34.39
CA ILE A 111 -0.20 2.57 32.93
C ILE A 111 -1.54 2.27 32.26
N SER A 112 -1.96 3.15 31.36
CA SER A 112 -3.12 2.90 30.49
C SER A 112 -2.70 2.12 29.24
N TYR A 113 -3.51 1.13 28.87
CA TYR A 113 -3.26 0.27 27.71
C TYR A 113 -4.33 0.46 26.64
N SER A 114 -3.91 0.54 25.38
CA SER A 114 -4.79 0.33 24.25
C SER A 114 -4.72 -1.15 23.86
N CYS A 115 -5.85 -1.83 23.85
CA CYS A 115 -5.94 -3.24 23.52
C CYS A 115 -6.55 -3.41 22.14
N GLU A 116 -5.82 -4.08 21.25
CA GLU A 116 -6.22 -4.32 19.87
C GLU A 116 -6.02 -5.79 19.49
N PRO A 117 -6.85 -6.36 18.59
CA PRO A 117 -6.59 -7.68 18.03
C PRO A 117 -5.26 -7.69 17.28
N LYS A 118 -4.41 -8.68 17.56
CA LYS A 118 -3.23 -8.95 16.74
C LYS A 118 -3.65 -9.79 15.55
N LEU A 119 -3.76 -9.16 14.39
CA LEU A 119 -4.05 -9.87 13.14
C LEU A 119 -2.84 -10.70 12.73
N ASP A 120 -3.10 -11.97 12.37
CA ASP A 120 -2.07 -12.89 11.91
C ASP A 120 -2.06 -12.95 10.38
N GLY A 121 -0.88 -12.82 9.76
CA GLY A 121 -0.70 -12.79 8.33
C GLY A 121 0.71 -12.37 7.92
N LEU A 122 0.89 -12.06 6.64
CA LEU A 122 2.15 -11.55 6.13
C LEU A 122 2.31 -10.07 6.48
N ALA A 123 3.34 -9.77 7.28
CA ALA A 123 3.75 -8.39 7.52
C ALA A 123 4.44 -7.84 6.27
N VAL A 124 3.96 -6.72 5.79
CA VAL A 124 4.51 -6.03 4.60
C VAL A 124 4.85 -4.59 4.92
N SER A 125 5.88 -4.08 4.24
CA SER A 125 6.23 -2.67 4.20
C SER A 125 5.82 -2.10 2.84
N LEU A 126 5.11 -0.98 2.86
CA LEU A 126 4.69 -0.23 1.66
C LEU A 126 5.40 1.12 1.67
N LEU A 127 6.19 1.37 0.63
CA LEU A 127 6.89 2.64 0.46
C LEU A 127 6.20 3.48 -0.62
N TYR A 128 5.83 4.69 -0.23
CA TYR A 128 5.34 5.73 -1.13
C TYR A 128 6.36 6.86 -1.23
N GLU A 129 6.63 7.31 -2.45
CA GLU A 129 7.40 8.51 -2.73
C GLU A 129 6.56 9.47 -3.54
N HIS A 130 6.50 10.71 -3.10
CA HIS A 130 5.64 11.75 -3.68
C HIS A 130 4.17 11.30 -3.85
N GLY A 131 3.70 10.48 -2.90
CA GLY A 131 2.35 9.93 -2.91
C GLY A 131 2.13 8.72 -3.83
N ILE A 132 3.15 8.23 -4.54
CA ILE A 132 3.07 7.08 -5.45
C ILE A 132 3.70 5.86 -4.79
N LEU A 133 3.02 4.69 -4.86
CA LEU A 133 3.56 3.42 -4.38
C LEU A 133 4.74 2.98 -5.25
N VAL A 134 5.94 3.02 -4.67
CA VAL A 134 7.17 2.64 -5.37
C VAL A 134 7.67 1.25 -4.99
N ARG A 135 7.34 0.77 -3.78
CA ARG A 135 7.82 -0.52 -3.31
C ARG A 135 6.88 -1.17 -2.30
N GLY A 136 6.67 -2.49 -2.45
CA GLY A 136 6.14 -3.38 -1.43
C GLY A 136 7.19 -4.44 -1.08
N ALA A 137 7.41 -4.71 0.21
CA ALA A 137 8.37 -5.71 0.65
C ALA A 137 7.82 -6.54 1.81
N THR A 138 8.18 -7.84 1.87
CA THR A 138 7.91 -8.68 3.05
C THR A 138 8.81 -8.29 4.21
N ARG A 139 8.44 -8.64 5.43
CA ARG A 139 9.29 -8.41 6.61
C ARG A 139 10.61 -9.17 6.51
N GLY A 140 10.60 -10.40 5.98
CA GLY A 140 11.74 -11.30 6.00
C GLY A 140 12.24 -11.54 7.44
N ASP A 141 13.54 -11.42 7.65
CA ASP A 141 14.18 -11.51 8.97
C ASP A 141 14.06 -10.21 9.81
N GLY A 142 13.38 -9.20 9.27
CA GLY A 142 13.24 -7.87 9.85
C GLY A 142 14.26 -6.85 9.35
N ARG A 143 15.33 -7.29 8.70
CA ARG A 143 16.35 -6.42 8.06
C ARG A 143 16.32 -6.54 6.55
N VAL A 144 16.12 -7.74 6.05
CA VAL A 144 16.04 -8.04 4.62
C VAL A 144 14.74 -8.78 4.37
N GLY A 145 13.94 -8.27 3.43
CA GLY A 145 12.71 -8.87 2.94
C GLY A 145 12.78 -9.13 1.44
N GLU A 146 11.69 -9.55 0.85
CA GLU A 146 11.53 -9.81 -0.57
C GLU A 146 10.75 -8.68 -1.22
N ASN A 147 11.14 -8.25 -2.40
CA ASN A 147 10.41 -7.28 -3.22
C ASN A 147 9.14 -7.94 -3.77
N ILE A 148 8.01 -7.57 -3.23
CA ILE A 148 6.69 -8.06 -3.66
C ILE A 148 5.83 -6.94 -4.26
N THR A 149 6.45 -5.92 -4.83
CA THR A 149 5.73 -4.75 -5.37
C THR A 149 4.68 -5.14 -6.39
N ALA A 150 4.99 -6.08 -7.29
CA ALA A 150 4.04 -6.57 -8.28
C ALA A 150 2.83 -7.25 -7.62
N ASN A 151 3.05 -8.09 -6.60
CA ASN A 151 1.98 -8.75 -5.87
C ASN A 151 1.11 -7.73 -5.10
N VAL A 152 1.74 -6.75 -4.43
CA VAL A 152 1.03 -5.68 -3.70
C VAL A 152 0.11 -4.89 -4.62
N ARG A 153 0.53 -4.63 -5.86
CA ARG A 153 -0.30 -3.93 -6.86
C ARG A 153 -1.57 -4.68 -7.26
N THR A 154 -1.63 -5.99 -7.02
CA THR A 154 -2.86 -6.76 -7.25
C THR A 154 -3.88 -6.62 -6.11
N ILE A 155 -3.46 -6.12 -4.95
CA ILE A 155 -4.32 -5.93 -3.79
C ILE A 155 -5.14 -4.65 -3.97
N ARG A 156 -6.44 -4.82 -4.17
CA ARG A 156 -7.34 -3.74 -4.57
C ARG A 156 -7.46 -2.62 -3.53
N ASN A 157 -7.35 -2.94 -2.23
CA ASN A 157 -7.45 -1.97 -1.14
C ASN A 157 -6.18 -1.16 -0.91
N ILE A 158 -5.06 -1.55 -1.53
CA ILE A 158 -3.82 -0.78 -1.45
C ILE A 158 -3.82 0.26 -2.57
N PRO A 159 -3.84 1.57 -2.25
CA PRO A 159 -3.82 2.61 -3.25
C PRO A 159 -2.45 2.68 -3.94
N LEU A 160 -2.41 2.78 -5.26
CA LEU A 160 -1.17 3.06 -6.00
C LEU A 160 -0.74 4.53 -5.85
N THR A 161 -1.70 5.40 -5.52
CA THR A 161 -1.48 6.84 -5.27
C THR A 161 -2.24 7.26 -4.02
N LEU A 162 -1.56 7.95 -3.11
CA LEU A 162 -2.18 8.50 -1.90
C LEU A 162 -3.17 9.61 -2.26
N ARG A 163 -4.25 9.70 -1.52
CA ARG A 163 -5.28 10.75 -1.69
C ARG A 163 -4.89 12.02 -0.93
N GLY A 164 -5.35 13.15 -1.44
CA GLY A 164 -5.10 14.46 -0.84
C GLY A 164 -3.77 15.06 -1.29
N VAL A 165 -3.36 16.13 -0.61
CA VAL A 165 -2.16 16.91 -0.96
C VAL A 165 -1.18 17.09 0.21
N ASN A 166 -1.56 16.68 1.42
CA ASN A 166 -0.78 16.87 2.65
C ASN A 166 -0.08 15.60 3.11
N TYR A 167 0.42 14.78 2.21
CA TYR A 167 1.24 13.61 2.54
C TYR A 167 2.73 13.98 2.49
N PRO A 168 3.58 13.30 3.29
CA PRO A 168 5.03 13.52 3.25
C PRO A 168 5.60 13.10 1.89
N GLN A 169 6.73 13.69 1.49
CA GLN A 169 7.41 13.32 0.25
C GLN A 169 7.78 11.83 0.21
N ARG A 170 8.06 11.25 1.37
CA ARG A 170 8.35 9.84 1.55
C ARG A 170 7.57 9.32 2.76
N LEU A 171 6.81 8.24 2.55
CA LEU A 171 5.99 7.58 3.57
C LEU A 171 6.21 6.08 3.48
N GLU A 172 6.64 5.47 4.57
CA GLU A 172 6.64 4.02 4.74
C GLU A 172 5.53 3.62 5.71
N VAL A 173 4.68 2.67 5.29
CA VAL A 173 3.57 2.12 6.08
C VAL A 173 3.79 0.62 6.25
N ARG A 174 3.47 0.11 7.43
CA ARG A 174 3.68 -1.30 7.80
C ARG A 174 2.41 -1.89 8.39
#